data_27ddef00487a44eb83f1eebf0d95b7df
#
_entry.id   27ddef00487a44eb83f1eebf0d95b7df
#
_cell.length_a   1.000
_cell.length_b   1.000
_cell.length_c   1.000
_cell.angle_alpha   90.00
_cell.angle_beta   90.00
_cell.angle_gamma   90.00
#
_symmetry.space_group_name_H-M   'P 1'
#
loop_
_entity.id
_entity.type
_entity.pdbx_description
1 polymer ?
#
loop_
_entity_poly.entity_id
_entity_poly.type
_entity_poly.pdbx_seq_one_letter_code
_entity_poly.pdbx_strand_id
1 'polypeptide(L)'
;MTSFLSESETSDFHKNGYVIIKNFFNEKEAELLQNASKQDPAIRDHLYDRKDSEGLTTKMMAWNHPDDSIYGVTARSEKIVDTMESLLGGEVYHYHSKITAKEPYEGGAWEWHQDYGYWYNNGCLFPLMATVMIALDKCTKENGCLQVLSGSNNLGRIDHALLESGQVGVDLKRVDEAKKHLELVYCEMDPGDVLFFHCNTLHRSDKNNSPDRRWTLLCCYNAARNNPFVDHHHPKYTPLKKLADDEIIKAGDKFLDVNDCLLYTS
;
A
#
# COMPACT_ATOMS: atom_id res chain seq x y z
N MET A 1 10.85 -6.55 -21.00
CA MET A 1 10.58 -5.79 -19.77
C MET A 1 11.83 -5.85 -18.92
N THR A 2 12.42 -4.72 -18.61
CA THR A 2 13.54 -4.65 -17.66
C THR A 2 12.94 -4.69 -16.26
N SER A 3 13.05 -5.84 -15.57
CA SER A 3 12.63 -5.92 -14.18
C SER A 3 13.61 -5.14 -13.30
N PHE A 4 13.12 -4.27 -12.43
CA PHE A 4 13.91 -3.62 -11.38
C PHE A 4 14.17 -4.56 -10.18
N LEU A 5 13.57 -5.75 -10.19
CA LEU A 5 13.83 -6.82 -9.23
C LEU A 5 14.74 -7.88 -9.86
N SER A 6 15.61 -8.43 -9.04
CA SER A 6 16.34 -9.66 -9.37
C SER A 6 15.39 -10.87 -9.42
N GLU A 7 15.83 -11.95 -10.04
CA GLU A 7 15.08 -13.22 -10.06
C GLU A 7 14.80 -13.74 -8.64
N SER A 8 15.74 -13.57 -7.72
CA SER A 8 15.56 -13.95 -6.32
C SER A 8 14.47 -13.14 -5.65
N GLU A 9 14.46 -11.81 -5.80
CA GLU A 9 13.45 -10.92 -5.22
C GLU A 9 12.05 -11.21 -5.79
N THR A 10 11.95 -11.47 -7.09
CA THR A 10 10.71 -11.91 -7.73
C THR A 10 10.23 -13.25 -7.17
N SER A 11 11.15 -14.22 -6.99
CA SER A 11 10.86 -15.52 -6.38
C SER A 11 10.38 -15.35 -4.93
N ASP A 12 11.03 -14.48 -4.16
CA ASP A 12 10.65 -14.19 -2.77
C ASP A 12 9.25 -13.60 -2.68
N PHE A 13 8.88 -12.66 -3.56
CA PHE A 13 7.52 -12.14 -3.63
C PHE A 13 6.49 -13.25 -3.84
N HIS A 14 6.69 -14.13 -4.80
CA HIS A 14 5.74 -15.21 -5.08
C HIS A 14 5.67 -16.26 -3.95
N LYS A 15 6.80 -16.59 -3.35
CA LYS A 15 6.90 -17.59 -2.27
C LYS A 15 6.34 -17.04 -0.96
N ASN A 16 6.78 -15.86 -0.57
CA ASN A 16 6.54 -15.28 0.74
C ASN A 16 5.31 -14.34 0.76
N GLY A 17 4.83 -13.92 -0.42
CA GLY A 17 3.75 -12.96 -0.58
C GLY A 17 4.19 -11.50 -0.47
N TYR A 18 5.48 -11.25 -0.25
CA TYR A 18 6.04 -9.90 -0.14
C TYR A 18 7.54 -9.89 -0.43
N VAL A 19 8.07 -8.71 -0.73
CA VAL A 19 9.51 -8.42 -0.81
C VAL A 19 9.78 -6.97 -0.40
N ILE A 20 10.84 -6.74 0.38
CA ILE A 20 11.31 -5.40 0.76
C ILE A 20 12.54 -5.08 -0.08
N ILE A 21 12.51 -3.93 -0.78
CA ILE A 21 13.63 -3.45 -1.57
C ILE A 21 14.19 -2.20 -0.91
N LYS A 22 15.44 -2.29 -0.49
CA LYS A 22 16.14 -1.18 0.14
C LYS A 22 16.62 -0.17 -0.89
N ASN A 23 16.52 1.13 -0.54
CA ASN A 23 16.98 2.24 -1.40
C ASN A 23 16.38 2.19 -2.82
N PHE A 24 15.11 1.78 -2.94
CA PHE A 24 14.41 1.74 -4.23
C PHE A 24 14.23 3.14 -4.83
N PHE A 25 13.96 4.11 -3.98
CA PHE A 25 14.06 5.54 -4.28
C PHE A 25 15.40 6.06 -3.75
N ASN A 26 16.10 6.85 -4.56
CA ASN A 26 17.30 7.51 -4.10
C ASN A 26 16.99 8.59 -3.03
N GLU A 27 18.01 9.07 -2.36
CA GLU A 27 17.87 10.03 -1.26
C GLU A 27 17.08 11.29 -1.66
N LYS A 28 17.30 11.80 -2.88
CA LYS A 28 16.61 12.99 -3.35
C LYS A 28 15.12 12.74 -3.63
N GLU A 29 14.78 11.61 -4.23
CA GLU A 29 13.39 11.21 -4.45
C GLU A 29 12.67 10.98 -3.12
N ALA A 30 13.31 10.30 -2.18
CA ALA A 30 12.76 10.03 -0.84
C ALA A 30 12.53 11.35 -0.07
N GLU A 31 13.49 12.28 -0.11
CA GLU A 31 13.36 13.60 0.52
C GLU A 31 12.18 14.39 -0.08
N LEU A 32 12.03 14.42 -1.39
CA LEU A 32 10.93 15.12 -2.05
C LEU A 32 9.58 14.54 -1.66
N LEU A 33 9.42 13.22 -1.68
CA LEU A 33 8.19 12.53 -1.26
C LEU A 33 7.85 12.81 0.21
N GLN A 34 8.87 12.76 1.09
CA GLN A 34 8.69 13.05 2.50
C GLN A 34 8.29 14.51 2.71
N ASN A 35 8.96 15.45 2.05
CA ASN A 35 8.64 16.88 2.16
C ASN A 35 7.25 17.21 1.63
N ALA A 36 6.88 16.63 0.49
CA ALA A 36 5.54 16.77 -0.06
C ALA A 36 4.49 16.29 0.96
N SER A 37 4.66 15.11 1.55
CA SER A 37 3.71 14.58 2.53
C SER A 37 3.51 15.47 3.77
N LYS A 38 4.52 16.25 4.14
CA LYS A 38 4.46 17.20 5.27
C LYS A 38 3.78 18.52 4.92
N GLN A 39 3.86 18.94 3.66
CA GLN A 39 3.50 20.29 3.22
C GLN A 39 2.22 20.35 2.41
N ASP A 40 1.77 19.22 1.83
CA ASP A 40 0.61 19.17 0.94
C ASP A 40 -0.70 19.55 1.68
N PRO A 41 -1.32 20.68 1.31
CA PRO A 41 -2.59 21.09 1.91
C PRO A 41 -3.71 20.09 1.63
N ALA A 42 -3.72 19.46 0.44
CA ALA A 42 -4.75 18.51 0.08
C ALA A 42 -4.74 17.30 1.02
N ILE A 43 -3.56 16.78 1.34
CA ILE A 43 -3.43 15.69 2.32
C ILE A 43 -3.91 16.15 3.69
N ARG A 44 -3.36 17.26 4.20
CA ARG A 44 -3.71 17.78 5.53
C ARG A 44 -5.21 17.97 5.71
N ASP A 45 -5.88 18.51 4.70
CA ASP A 45 -7.29 18.95 4.79
C ASP A 45 -8.27 17.78 4.52
N HIS A 46 -7.81 16.64 3.97
CA HIS A 46 -8.65 15.49 3.61
C HIS A 46 -8.28 14.18 4.31
N LEU A 47 -7.32 14.20 5.24
CA LEU A 47 -7.10 13.05 6.12
C LEU A 47 -8.35 12.77 6.94
N TYR A 48 -8.81 11.52 6.93
CA TYR A 48 -9.92 11.06 7.77
C TYR A 48 -9.47 9.99 8.76
N ASP A 49 -10.18 9.89 9.85
CA ASP A 49 -9.83 9.07 11.00
C ASP A 49 -10.33 7.63 10.83
N ARG A 50 -9.47 6.67 11.13
CA ARG A 50 -9.80 5.25 11.34
C ARG A 50 -9.39 4.84 12.74
N LYS A 51 -10.38 4.63 13.60
CA LYS A 51 -10.16 4.24 15.00
C LYS A 51 -9.86 2.74 15.10
N ASP A 52 -9.01 2.39 16.04
CA ASP A 52 -8.81 1.03 16.49
C ASP A 52 -9.70 0.70 17.71
N SER A 53 -9.57 -0.52 18.24
CA SER A 53 -10.32 -0.98 19.42
C SER A 53 -10.01 -0.21 20.70
N GLU A 54 -8.89 0.49 20.78
CA GLU A 54 -8.49 1.33 21.92
C GLU A 54 -8.88 2.79 21.74
N GLY A 55 -9.47 3.16 20.59
CA GLY A 55 -9.87 4.52 20.25
C GLY A 55 -8.74 5.39 19.69
N LEU A 56 -7.53 4.81 19.50
CA LEU A 56 -6.43 5.48 18.82
C LEU A 56 -6.69 5.57 17.32
N THR A 57 -6.12 6.55 16.65
CA THR A 57 -6.51 6.92 15.29
C THR A 57 -5.36 6.77 14.31
N THR A 58 -5.52 5.91 13.31
CA THR A 58 -4.74 6.00 12.07
C THR A 58 -5.47 6.95 11.12
N LYS A 59 -4.79 7.98 10.66
CA LYS A 59 -5.34 8.90 9.65
C LYS A 59 -5.03 8.36 8.25
N MET A 60 -5.96 8.54 7.33
CA MET A 60 -5.82 8.07 5.96
C MET A 60 -6.45 9.05 4.98
N MET A 61 -5.88 9.14 3.79
CA MET A 61 -6.48 9.77 2.61
C MET A 61 -6.31 8.80 1.45
N ALA A 62 -7.35 8.62 0.64
CA ALA A 62 -7.31 7.71 -0.50
C ALA A 62 -7.89 8.35 -1.76
N TRP A 63 -7.34 7.97 -2.93
CA TRP A 63 -7.77 8.49 -4.24
C TRP A 63 -7.59 7.44 -5.34
N ASN A 64 -8.41 7.58 -6.40
CA ASN A 64 -8.53 6.58 -7.45
C ASN A 64 -7.65 6.83 -8.68
N HIS A 65 -7.29 8.07 -8.98
CA HIS A 65 -6.55 8.40 -10.20
C HIS A 65 -5.19 9.00 -9.87
N PRO A 66 -4.13 8.53 -10.55
CA PRO A 66 -2.81 9.12 -10.42
C PRO A 66 -2.75 10.41 -11.25
N ASP A 67 -2.81 11.55 -10.59
CA ASP A 67 -2.69 12.89 -11.16
C ASP A 67 -1.24 13.24 -11.52
N ASP A 68 -0.97 14.52 -11.82
CA ASP A 68 0.38 15.01 -12.11
C ASP A 68 1.13 15.51 -10.86
N SER A 69 0.62 15.23 -9.65
CA SER A 69 1.36 15.44 -8.40
C SER A 69 2.56 14.51 -8.30
N ILE A 70 3.45 14.80 -7.34
CA ILE A 70 4.58 13.91 -7.08
C ILE A 70 4.13 12.47 -6.76
N TYR A 71 2.98 12.29 -6.11
CA TYR A 71 2.44 10.96 -5.78
C TYR A 71 1.93 10.24 -7.01
N GLY A 72 1.19 10.93 -7.88
CA GLY A 72 0.67 10.36 -9.12
C GLY A 72 1.78 10.08 -10.13
N VAL A 73 2.81 10.94 -10.20
CA VAL A 73 4.02 10.69 -10.99
C VAL A 73 4.76 9.47 -10.47
N THR A 74 4.93 9.36 -9.15
CA THR A 74 5.56 8.19 -8.51
C THR A 74 4.80 6.91 -8.82
N ALA A 75 3.46 6.92 -8.70
CA ALA A 75 2.64 5.76 -9.02
C ALA A 75 2.70 5.34 -10.50
N ARG A 76 3.11 6.23 -11.40
CA ARG A 76 3.26 5.96 -12.84
C ARG A 76 4.71 5.77 -13.28
N SER A 77 5.68 5.85 -12.35
CA SER A 77 7.10 5.71 -12.70
C SER A 77 7.41 4.32 -13.27
N GLU A 78 8.31 4.28 -14.25
CA GLU A 78 8.71 3.02 -14.90
C GLU A 78 9.19 1.99 -13.88
N LYS A 79 10.00 2.41 -12.89
CA LYS A 79 10.50 1.49 -11.85
C LYS A 79 9.40 0.79 -11.07
N ILE A 80 8.28 1.46 -10.76
CA ILE A 80 7.15 0.83 -10.06
C ILE A 80 6.31 0.02 -11.03
N VAL A 81 5.93 0.59 -12.16
CA VAL A 81 4.98 -0.07 -13.08
C VAL A 81 5.60 -1.31 -13.70
N ASP A 82 6.85 -1.27 -14.15
CA ASP A 82 7.55 -2.43 -14.71
C ASP A 82 7.74 -3.54 -13.65
N THR A 83 8.01 -3.15 -12.41
CA THR A 83 8.04 -4.10 -11.29
C THR A 83 6.68 -4.78 -11.10
N MET A 84 5.58 -4.01 -11.06
CA MET A 84 4.24 -4.55 -10.90
C MET A 84 3.83 -5.45 -12.07
N GLU A 85 4.17 -5.07 -13.30
CA GLU A 85 3.94 -5.90 -14.49
C GLU A 85 4.71 -7.23 -14.43
N SER A 86 5.95 -7.20 -13.94
CA SER A 86 6.75 -8.40 -13.71
C SER A 86 6.12 -9.30 -12.65
N LEU A 87 5.74 -8.74 -11.50
CA LEU A 87 5.17 -9.48 -10.38
C LEU A 87 3.79 -10.05 -10.69
N LEU A 88 2.95 -9.33 -11.45
CA LEU A 88 1.59 -9.76 -11.79
C LEU A 88 1.49 -10.45 -13.16
N GLY A 89 2.61 -10.57 -13.87
CA GLY A 89 2.72 -11.32 -15.13
C GLY A 89 1.99 -10.68 -16.30
N GLY A 90 2.17 -9.37 -16.52
CA GLY A 90 1.66 -8.61 -17.66
C GLY A 90 1.13 -7.23 -17.28
N GLU A 91 0.52 -6.56 -18.25
CA GLU A 91 0.02 -5.21 -18.11
C GLU A 91 -0.82 -5.00 -16.84
N VAL A 92 -0.55 -3.89 -16.14
CA VAL A 92 -1.27 -3.47 -14.94
C VAL A 92 -1.88 -2.08 -15.12
N TYR A 93 -2.87 -1.78 -14.29
CA TYR A 93 -3.38 -0.43 -14.15
C TYR A 93 -3.42 -0.02 -12.69
N HIS A 94 -3.37 1.30 -12.45
CA HIS A 94 -3.49 1.86 -11.13
C HIS A 94 -4.91 1.68 -10.60
N TYR A 95 -5.06 1.02 -9.46
CA TYR A 95 -6.35 0.75 -8.85
C TYR A 95 -6.75 1.84 -7.86
N HIS A 96 -5.88 2.20 -6.95
CA HIS A 96 -5.96 3.38 -6.10
C HIS A 96 -4.64 3.65 -5.39
N SER A 97 -4.49 4.88 -4.88
CA SER A 97 -3.43 5.22 -3.93
C SER A 97 -4.00 5.67 -2.60
N LYS A 98 -3.20 5.55 -1.55
CA LYS A 98 -3.54 6.06 -0.22
C LYS A 98 -2.29 6.49 0.55
N ILE A 99 -2.42 7.53 1.36
CA ILE A 99 -1.48 7.82 2.44
C ILE A 99 -2.06 7.28 3.74
N THR A 100 -1.23 6.60 4.53
CA THR A 100 -1.56 6.25 5.91
C THR A 100 -0.60 6.93 6.84
N ALA A 101 -1.17 7.59 7.86
CA ALA A 101 -0.45 8.45 8.79
C ALA A 101 -0.68 7.99 10.22
N LYS A 102 0.39 7.58 10.89
CA LYS A 102 0.40 7.29 12.33
C LYS A 102 1.21 8.36 13.04
N GLU A 103 0.50 9.22 13.76
CA GLU A 103 1.12 10.27 14.57
C GLU A 103 1.76 9.68 15.83
N PRO A 104 2.76 10.35 16.41
CA PRO A 104 3.43 9.93 17.64
C PRO A 104 2.42 9.67 18.76
N TYR A 105 2.46 8.47 19.37
CA TYR A 105 1.61 8.05 20.50
C TYR A 105 0.09 8.05 20.26
N GLU A 106 -0.39 8.54 19.11
CA GLU A 106 -1.80 8.64 18.75
C GLU A 106 -2.22 7.66 17.65
N GLY A 107 -1.23 7.25 16.82
CA GLY A 107 -1.46 6.38 15.67
C GLY A 107 -1.97 5.01 16.08
N GLY A 108 -3.24 4.69 15.75
CA GLY A 108 -3.91 3.44 16.11
C GLY A 108 -3.42 2.21 15.33
N ALA A 109 -3.82 1.04 15.81
CA ALA A 109 -3.56 -0.22 15.13
C ALA A 109 -4.44 -0.38 13.88
N TRP A 110 -3.98 -1.21 12.95
CA TRP A 110 -4.79 -1.71 11.84
C TRP A 110 -4.91 -3.22 11.96
N GLU A 111 -6.14 -3.74 11.95
CA GLU A 111 -6.41 -5.13 12.21
C GLU A 111 -5.94 -6.07 11.08
N TRP A 112 -5.79 -7.36 11.39
CA TRP A 112 -5.43 -8.39 10.41
C TRP A 112 -6.41 -8.43 9.25
N HIS A 113 -5.92 -8.30 8.04
CA HIS A 113 -6.71 -8.35 6.82
C HIS A 113 -5.88 -8.82 5.61
N GLN A 114 -6.57 -9.09 4.53
CA GLN A 114 -6.05 -9.22 3.18
C GLN A 114 -6.70 -8.12 2.34
N ASP A 115 -5.94 -7.39 1.54
CA ASP A 115 -6.53 -6.40 0.63
C ASP A 115 -7.57 -7.05 -0.30
N TYR A 116 -7.31 -8.28 -0.74
CA TYR A 116 -8.21 -9.03 -1.61
C TYR A 116 -9.54 -9.39 -0.92
N GLY A 117 -9.61 -9.40 0.39
CA GLY A 117 -10.87 -9.55 1.11
C GLY A 117 -11.89 -8.46 0.80
N TYR A 118 -11.39 -7.24 0.54
CA TYR A 118 -12.22 -6.11 0.07
C TYR A 118 -12.41 -6.15 -1.45
N TRP A 119 -11.32 -6.30 -2.20
CA TRP A 119 -11.32 -6.14 -3.65
C TRP A 119 -12.07 -7.25 -4.39
N TYR A 120 -12.18 -8.43 -3.82
CA TYR A 120 -13.06 -9.49 -4.31
C TYR A 120 -14.52 -9.04 -4.33
N ASN A 121 -14.98 -8.38 -3.27
CA ASN A 121 -16.33 -7.83 -3.19
C ASN A 121 -16.55 -6.66 -4.16
N ASN A 122 -15.48 -5.98 -4.57
CA ASN A 122 -15.51 -4.95 -5.61
C ASN A 122 -15.54 -5.52 -7.04
N GLY A 123 -15.62 -6.85 -7.18
CA GLY A 123 -15.72 -7.54 -8.46
C GLY A 123 -14.39 -7.94 -9.10
N CYS A 124 -13.26 -7.83 -8.41
CA CYS A 124 -11.98 -8.37 -8.87
C CYS A 124 -12.00 -9.91 -8.69
N LEU A 125 -12.18 -10.64 -9.79
CA LEU A 125 -12.43 -12.09 -9.71
C LEU A 125 -11.21 -12.90 -9.29
N PHE A 126 -10.01 -12.46 -9.68
CA PHE A 126 -8.75 -13.15 -9.41
C PHE A 126 -7.85 -12.32 -8.50
N PRO A 127 -7.02 -12.94 -7.65
CA PRO A 127 -6.06 -12.25 -6.80
C PRO A 127 -4.81 -11.80 -7.59
N LEU A 128 -5.02 -11.18 -8.76
CA LEU A 128 -3.97 -10.66 -9.62
C LEU A 128 -3.73 -9.17 -9.32
N MET A 129 -3.51 -8.88 -8.05
CA MET A 129 -3.34 -7.54 -7.53
C MET A 129 -2.19 -7.50 -6.52
N ALA A 130 -1.51 -6.37 -6.48
CA ALA A 130 -0.44 -6.13 -5.51
C ALA A 130 -0.40 -4.65 -5.11
N THR A 131 0.20 -4.40 -3.96
CA THR A 131 0.43 -3.07 -3.41
C THR A 131 1.94 -2.83 -3.29
N VAL A 132 2.41 -1.64 -3.67
CA VAL A 132 3.68 -1.10 -3.22
C VAL A 132 3.44 -0.12 -2.08
N MET A 133 4.10 -0.34 -0.95
CA MET A 133 4.14 0.59 0.17
C MET A 133 5.50 1.26 0.20
N ILE A 134 5.52 2.57 0.12
CA ILE A 134 6.71 3.43 0.10
C ILE A 134 6.85 4.06 1.49
N ALA A 135 7.99 3.87 2.13
CA ALA A 135 8.28 4.52 3.40
C ALA A 135 8.58 6.02 3.17
N LEU A 136 7.68 6.88 3.65
CA LEU A 136 7.91 8.33 3.68
C LEU A 136 8.69 8.73 4.94
N ASP A 137 8.42 8.07 6.04
CA ASP A 137 9.20 8.15 7.28
C ASP A 137 9.79 6.78 7.60
N LYS A 138 10.75 6.75 8.51
CA LYS A 138 11.29 5.50 9.03
C LYS A 138 10.16 4.67 9.66
N CYS A 139 10.07 3.41 9.25
CA CYS A 139 9.12 2.45 9.78
C CYS A 139 9.86 1.48 10.71
N THR A 140 9.50 1.48 11.98
CA THR A 140 10.06 0.59 13.01
C THR A 140 8.95 -0.18 13.72
N LYS A 141 9.32 -1.19 14.44
CA LYS A 141 8.38 -1.95 15.27
C LYS A 141 7.68 -1.03 16.28
N GLU A 142 8.40 -0.09 16.88
CA GLU A 142 7.89 0.82 17.91
C GLU A 142 6.87 1.82 17.38
N ASN A 143 7.05 2.30 16.12
CA ASN A 143 6.10 3.24 15.50
C ASN A 143 5.02 2.56 14.66
N GLY A 144 4.88 1.23 14.79
CA GLY A 144 3.83 0.46 14.15
C GLY A 144 4.07 0.21 12.66
N CYS A 145 5.26 -0.27 12.27
CA CYS A 145 5.51 -0.73 10.90
C CYS A 145 4.53 -1.83 10.51
N LEU A 146 4.40 -2.09 9.20
CA LEU A 146 3.59 -3.20 8.72
C LEU A 146 4.14 -4.53 9.21
N GLN A 147 3.25 -5.44 9.58
CA GLN A 147 3.53 -6.83 9.90
C GLN A 147 2.87 -7.72 8.86
N VAL A 148 3.58 -8.73 8.39
CA VAL A 148 3.05 -9.72 7.47
C VAL A 148 3.24 -11.13 8.02
N LEU A 149 2.36 -12.05 7.67
CA LEU A 149 2.62 -13.48 7.83
C LEU A 149 3.22 -13.99 6.52
N SER A 150 4.52 -14.31 6.55
CA SER A 150 5.28 -14.79 5.38
C SER A 150 4.66 -16.06 4.79
N GLY A 151 4.37 -16.06 3.49
CA GLY A 151 3.73 -17.19 2.80
C GLY A 151 2.19 -17.25 2.91
N SER A 152 1.56 -16.31 3.61
CA SER A 152 0.10 -16.30 3.81
C SER A 152 -0.69 -15.99 2.53
N ASN A 153 -0.04 -15.45 1.49
CA ASN A 153 -0.63 -15.31 0.15
C ASN A 153 -1.13 -16.66 -0.42
N ASN A 154 -0.54 -17.77 0.02
CA ASN A 154 -0.90 -19.13 -0.41
C ASN A 154 -2.12 -19.71 0.33
N LEU A 155 -2.63 -19.04 1.38
CA LEU A 155 -3.85 -19.48 2.09
C LEU A 155 -5.14 -19.23 1.27
N GLY A 156 -5.04 -18.50 0.17
CA GLY A 156 -6.19 -18.02 -0.57
C GLY A 156 -6.92 -16.88 0.16
N ARG A 157 -8.09 -16.50 -0.37
CA ARG A 157 -8.92 -15.45 0.23
C ARG A 157 -9.61 -15.97 1.51
N ILE A 158 -9.48 -15.21 2.57
CA ILE A 158 -10.20 -15.44 3.84
C ILE A 158 -11.36 -14.44 3.91
N ASP A 159 -12.54 -14.91 4.36
CA ASP A 159 -13.69 -14.02 4.52
C ASP A 159 -13.41 -12.93 5.57
N HIS A 160 -13.83 -11.72 5.23
CA HIS A 160 -13.74 -10.56 6.11
C HIS A 160 -15.08 -10.28 6.75
N ALA A 161 -15.05 -9.85 8.01
CA ALA A 161 -16.21 -9.47 8.77
C ALA A 161 -15.93 -8.20 9.59
N LEU A 162 -16.99 -7.54 10.04
CA LEU A 162 -16.87 -6.44 10.99
C LEU A 162 -16.36 -7.01 12.33
N LEU A 163 -15.24 -6.49 12.79
CA LEU A 163 -14.61 -6.85 14.06
C LEU A 163 -15.16 -5.97 15.20
N GLU A 164 -14.90 -6.36 16.45
CA GLU A 164 -15.30 -5.60 17.65
C GLU A 164 -14.67 -4.19 17.67
N SER A 165 -13.52 -4.00 17.04
CA SER A 165 -12.87 -2.70 16.85
C SER A 165 -13.64 -1.75 15.92
N GLY A 166 -14.66 -2.23 15.21
CA GLY A 166 -15.34 -1.48 14.15
C GLY A 166 -14.59 -1.49 12.80
N GLN A 167 -13.40 -2.08 12.74
CA GLN A 167 -12.69 -2.32 11.48
C GLN A 167 -13.18 -3.61 10.83
N VAL A 168 -13.06 -3.70 9.51
CA VAL A 168 -13.32 -4.93 8.76
C VAL A 168 -12.02 -5.71 8.66
N GLY A 169 -12.02 -6.97 9.05
CA GLY A 169 -10.84 -7.82 9.03
C GLY A 169 -11.17 -9.30 8.89
N VAL A 170 -10.15 -10.13 8.89
CA VAL A 170 -10.28 -11.58 8.77
C VAL A 170 -10.70 -12.23 10.09
N ASP A 171 -11.20 -13.47 10.02
CA ASP A 171 -11.44 -14.32 11.19
C ASP A 171 -10.13 -14.52 11.98
N LEU A 172 -10.06 -13.96 13.19
CA LEU A 172 -8.89 -14.00 14.04
C LEU A 172 -8.48 -15.43 14.47
N LYS A 173 -9.43 -16.38 14.53
CA LYS A 173 -9.10 -17.78 14.81
C LYS A 173 -8.25 -18.39 13.69
N ARG A 174 -8.53 -18.02 12.43
CA ARG A 174 -7.69 -18.42 11.28
C ARG A 174 -6.32 -17.78 11.32
N VAL A 175 -6.23 -16.53 11.72
CA VAL A 175 -4.95 -15.83 11.89
C VAL A 175 -4.12 -16.51 12.98
N ASP A 176 -4.73 -16.84 14.12
CA ASP A 176 -4.03 -17.50 15.22
C ASP A 176 -3.55 -18.91 14.84
N GLU A 177 -4.31 -19.62 14.02
CA GLU A 177 -3.86 -20.90 13.48
C GLU A 177 -2.71 -20.69 12.46
N ALA A 178 -2.84 -19.72 11.55
CA ALA A 178 -1.80 -19.41 10.58
C ALA A 178 -0.46 -19.04 11.24
N LYS A 179 -0.48 -18.28 12.34
CA LYS A 179 0.73 -17.92 13.10
C LYS A 179 1.49 -19.12 13.70
N LYS A 180 0.86 -20.27 13.84
CA LYS A 180 1.55 -21.49 14.31
C LYS A 180 2.42 -22.11 13.19
N HIS A 181 2.15 -21.77 11.94
CA HIS A 181 2.78 -22.36 10.76
C HIS A 181 3.60 -21.37 9.93
N LEU A 182 3.30 -20.08 10.04
CA LEU A 182 3.90 -19.01 9.24
C LEU A 182 4.66 -18.02 10.12
N GLU A 183 5.77 -17.53 9.61
CA GLU A 183 6.60 -16.56 10.30
C GLU A 183 5.94 -15.16 10.29
N LEU A 184 5.93 -14.52 11.46
CA LEU A 184 5.55 -13.11 11.60
C LEU A 184 6.77 -12.22 11.31
N VAL A 185 6.66 -11.38 10.30
CA VAL A 185 7.73 -10.46 9.89
C VAL A 185 7.31 -9.02 10.11
N TYR A 186 8.18 -8.24 10.76
CA TYR A 186 8.06 -6.79 10.89
C TYR A 186 8.77 -6.13 9.72
N CYS A 187 8.02 -5.43 8.89
CA CYS A 187 8.52 -4.76 7.69
C CYS A 187 9.15 -3.41 8.07
N GLU A 188 10.34 -3.45 8.68
CA GLU A 188 11.07 -2.24 9.02
C GLU A 188 11.76 -1.65 7.79
N MET A 189 11.57 -0.34 7.58
CA MET A 189 12.02 0.37 6.38
C MET A 189 12.55 1.75 6.75
N ASP A 190 13.57 2.19 6.02
CA ASP A 190 14.02 3.58 6.02
C ASP A 190 13.30 4.37 4.89
N PRO A 191 13.26 5.71 4.94
CA PRO A 191 12.70 6.51 3.86
C PRO A 191 13.32 6.17 2.50
N GLY A 192 12.48 5.94 1.50
CA GLY A 192 12.89 5.50 0.15
C GLY A 192 12.96 3.99 -0.04
N ASP A 193 12.88 3.19 1.03
CA ASP A 193 12.63 1.75 0.90
C ASP A 193 11.18 1.49 0.48
N VAL A 194 10.95 0.35 -0.16
CA VAL A 194 9.62 -0.09 -0.55
C VAL A 194 9.35 -1.53 -0.16
N LEU A 195 8.08 -1.80 0.12
CA LEU A 195 7.55 -3.14 0.31
C LEU A 195 6.53 -3.42 -0.79
N PHE A 196 6.81 -4.41 -1.65
CA PHE A 196 5.81 -4.98 -2.55
C PHE A 196 5.13 -6.16 -1.85
N PHE A 197 3.80 -6.20 -1.84
CA PHE A 197 3.07 -7.32 -1.26
C PHE A 197 1.83 -7.70 -2.05
N HIS A 198 1.57 -9.00 -2.07
CA HIS A 198 0.46 -9.60 -2.80
C HIS A 198 -0.86 -9.36 -2.06
N CYS A 199 -1.95 -9.16 -2.77
CA CYS A 199 -3.26 -8.83 -2.20
C CYS A 199 -3.83 -9.88 -1.20
N ASN A 200 -3.38 -11.13 -1.27
CA ASN A 200 -3.74 -12.19 -0.32
C ASN A 200 -2.81 -12.28 0.90
N THR A 201 -1.74 -11.49 0.96
CA THR A 201 -0.84 -11.50 2.13
C THR A 201 -1.58 -10.99 3.35
N LEU A 202 -1.67 -11.81 4.39
CA LEU A 202 -2.18 -11.40 5.70
C LEU A 202 -1.24 -10.37 6.30
N HIS A 203 -1.78 -9.19 6.61
CA HIS A 203 -1.00 -8.10 7.16
C HIS A 203 -1.81 -7.27 8.17
N ARG A 204 -1.07 -6.57 9.02
CA ARG A 204 -1.59 -5.65 10.04
C ARG A 204 -0.55 -4.60 10.39
N SER A 205 -0.88 -3.67 11.27
CA SER A 205 0.12 -2.81 11.92
C SER A 205 -0.28 -2.50 13.34
N ASP A 206 0.69 -2.48 14.26
CA ASP A 206 0.44 -2.06 15.64
C ASP A 206 0.27 -0.53 15.74
N LYS A 207 -0.17 -0.07 16.91
CA LYS A 207 -0.20 1.35 17.24
C LYS A 207 1.20 1.95 17.29
N ASN A 208 1.29 3.25 17.14
CA ASN A 208 2.55 3.99 17.28
C ASN A 208 2.81 4.29 18.76
N ASN A 209 3.79 3.61 19.35
CA ASN A 209 4.23 3.81 20.73
C ASN A 209 5.52 4.63 20.83
N SER A 210 5.88 5.38 19.78
CA SER A 210 7.13 6.12 19.69
C SER A 210 6.90 7.64 19.55
N PRO A 211 7.92 8.46 19.77
CA PRO A 211 7.86 9.90 19.52
C PRO A 211 7.92 10.26 18.03
N ASP A 212 8.13 9.29 17.14
CA ASP A 212 8.31 9.51 15.73
C ASP A 212 7.04 9.19 14.95
N ARG A 213 6.65 10.05 14.02
CA ARG A 213 5.55 9.76 13.10
C ARG A 213 5.93 8.62 12.14
N ARG A 214 4.93 7.91 11.61
CA ARG A 214 5.12 6.88 10.58
C ARG A 214 4.10 7.06 9.46
N TRP A 215 4.52 7.71 8.40
CA TRP A 215 3.70 7.93 7.21
C TRP A 215 4.20 7.08 6.05
N THR A 216 3.27 6.54 5.28
CA THR A 216 3.56 5.71 4.10
C THR A 216 2.61 6.07 2.96
N LEU A 217 3.13 6.03 1.74
CA LEU A 217 2.35 6.08 0.50
C LEU A 217 2.15 4.65 0.00
N LEU A 218 0.92 4.26 -0.25
CA LEU A 218 0.58 2.97 -0.85
C LEU A 218 -0.02 3.19 -2.22
N CYS A 219 0.46 2.46 -3.23
CA CYS A 219 -0.12 2.43 -4.57
C CYS A 219 -0.50 0.99 -4.91
N CYS A 220 -1.78 0.78 -5.21
CA CYS A 220 -2.36 -0.53 -5.50
C CYS A 220 -2.58 -0.69 -7.00
N TYR A 221 -2.22 -1.87 -7.51
CA TYR A 221 -2.33 -2.19 -8.93
C TYR A 221 -3.13 -3.46 -9.15
N ASN A 222 -3.88 -3.46 -10.24
CA ASN A 222 -4.60 -4.64 -10.72
C ASN A 222 -4.10 -5.02 -12.11
N ALA A 223 -3.99 -6.32 -12.39
CA ALA A 223 -3.70 -6.78 -13.74
C ALA A 223 -4.82 -6.37 -14.72
N ALA A 224 -4.48 -5.89 -15.90
CA ALA A 224 -5.46 -5.47 -16.92
C ALA A 224 -6.48 -6.56 -17.25
N ARG A 225 -6.03 -7.83 -17.23
CA ARG A 225 -6.88 -9.02 -17.45
C ARG A 225 -7.82 -9.38 -16.30
N ASN A 226 -7.75 -8.65 -15.17
CA ASN A 226 -8.58 -8.84 -13.97
C ASN A 226 -9.54 -7.67 -13.74
N ASN A 227 -10.07 -7.11 -14.82
CA ASN A 227 -11.00 -5.98 -14.76
C ASN A 227 -12.25 -6.36 -13.94
N PRO A 228 -12.68 -5.51 -12.95
CA PRO A 228 -13.87 -5.79 -12.15
C PRO A 228 -15.12 -5.97 -13.00
N PHE A 229 -15.91 -7.00 -12.70
CA PHE A 229 -17.13 -7.31 -13.45
C PHE A 229 -18.35 -6.52 -12.95
N VAL A 230 -18.26 -5.86 -11.78
CA VAL A 230 -19.28 -4.96 -11.25
C VAL A 230 -18.80 -3.51 -11.25
N ASP A 231 -19.74 -2.57 -11.24
CA ASP A 231 -19.44 -1.16 -11.02
C ASP A 231 -19.22 -0.92 -9.54
N HIS A 232 -18.12 -0.26 -9.23
CA HIS A 232 -17.70 0.07 -7.87
C HIS A 232 -17.04 1.46 -7.83
N HIS A 233 -16.77 1.99 -6.63
CA HIS A 233 -16.10 3.30 -6.48
C HIS A 233 -14.65 3.31 -6.95
N HIS A 234 -14.00 2.15 -7.06
CA HIS A 234 -12.67 2.06 -7.68
C HIS A 234 -12.77 1.97 -9.21
N PRO A 235 -11.73 2.41 -9.93
CA PRO A 235 -11.75 2.43 -11.39
C PRO A 235 -11.74 1.01 -11.97
N LYS A 236 -12.40 0.86 -13.10
CA LYS A 236 -12.16 -0.23 -14.03
C LYS A 236 -10.83 -0.02 -14.76
N TYR A 237 -10.42 -1.00 -15.56
CA TYR A 237 -9.21 -0.91 -16.34
C TYR A 237 -9.13 0.40 -17.12
N THR A 238 -8.06 1.12 -16.88
CA THR A 238 -7.67 2.33 -17.59
C THR A 238 -6.19 2.19 -17.95
N PRO A 239 -5.81 2.29 -19.23
CA PRO A 239 -4.41 2.20 -19.63
C PRO A 239 -3.54 3.18 -18.85
N LEU A 240 -2.46 2.67 -18.24
CA LEU A 240 -1.57 3.48 -17.43
C LEU A 240 -0.45 4.09 -18.31
N LYS A 241 -0.36 5.40 -18.34
CA LYS A 241 0.76 6.09 -18.99
C LYS A 241 1.97 6.05 -18.07
N LYS A 242 2.95 5.21 -18.40
CA LYS A 242 4.24 5.18 -17.70
C LYS A 242 5.01 6.50 -17.89
N LEU A 243 5.75 6.88 -16.88
CA LEU A 243 6.60 8.06 -16.84
C LEU A 243 8.03 7.65 -16.50
N ALA A 244 9.00 8.27 -17.14
CA ALA A 244 10.41 8.07 -16.82
C ALA A 244 10.67 8.40 -15.33
N ASP A 245 11.59 7.69 -14.69
CA ASP A 245 11.82 7.81 -13.23
C ASP A 245 12.29 9.22 -12.82
N ASP A 246 12.99 9.95 -13.70
CA ASP A 246 13.42 11.32 -13.46
C ASP A 246 12.27 12.34 -13.37
N GLU A 247 11.07 11.98 -13.83
CA GLU A 247 9.87 12.81 -13.67
C GLU A 247 9.49 12.99 -12.18
N ILE A 248 9.87 12.08 -11.29
CA ILE A 248 9.67 12.23 -9.85
C ILE A 248 10.39 13.47 -9.32
N ILE A 249 11.66 13.63 -9.71
CA ILE A 249 12.44 14.81 -9.34
C ILE A 249 11.89 16.08 -9.99
N LYS A 250 11.44 16.01 -11.26
CA LYS A 250 10.85 17.14 -11.98
C LYS A 250 9.48 17.54 -11.41
N ALA A 251 8.71 16.60 -10.87
CA ALA A 251 7.46 16.90 -10.19
C ALA A 251 7.71 17.75 -8.94
N GLY A 252 8.84 17.50 -8.24
CA GLY A 252 9.29 18.35 -7.14
C GLY A 252 8.25 18.47 -6.03
N ASP A 253 7.68 19.66 -5.87
CA ASP A 253 6.67 20.01 -4.87
C ASP A 253 5.25 20.17 -5.44
N LYS A 254 4.96 19.50 -6.58
CA LYS A 254 3.60 19.45 -7.09
C LYS A 254 2.74 18.61 -6.16
N PHE A 255 1.78 19.26 -5.52
CA PHE A 255 0.83 18.67 -4.58
C PHE A 255 -0.37 18.03 -5.30
N LEU A 256 -1.13 17.21 -4.55
CA LEU A 256 -2.36 16.58 -5.06
C LEU A 256 -3.39 17.62 -5.51
N ASP A 257 -3.97 17.39 -6.69
CA ASP A 257 -5.19 18.07 -7.11
C ASP A 257 -6.41 17.18 -6.78
N VAL A 258 -7.14 17.56 -5.76
CA VAL A 258 -8.31 16.78 -5.29
C VAL A 258 -9.41 16.66 -6.33
N ASN A 259 -9.46 17.55 -7.34
CA ASN A 259 -10.45 17.49 -8.42
C ASN A 259 -10.05 16.43 -9.46
N ASP A 260 -8.75 16.24 -9.69
CA ASP A 260 -8.24 15.30 -10.69
C ASP A 260 -8.05 13.89 -10.13
N CYS A 261 -7.75 13.75 -8.84
CA CYS A 261 -7.43 12.45 -8.25
C CYS A 261 -8.64 11.62 -7.80
N LEU A 262 -9.84 12.18 -7.78
CA LEU A 262 -11.08 11.55 -7.34
C LEU A 262 -10.94 10.90 -5.96
N LEU A 263 -11.02 11.73 -4.91
CA LEU A 263 -11.01 11.27 -3.52
C LEU A 263 -12.18 10.32 -3.23
N TYR A 264 -11.93 9.34 -2.37
CA TYR A 264 -13.00 8.54 -1.79
C TYR A 264 -12.77 8.32 -0.29
N THR A 265 -13.87 8.24 0.44
CA THR A 265 -13.91 7.82 1.85
C THR A 265 -14.61 6.48 1.90
N SER A 266 -13.92 5.44 2.29
CA SER A 266 -14.50 4.09 2.42
C SER A 266 -15.21 3.91 3.74
#